data_2473e29674ff4a730a6881a8c02a1b1f
#
_entry.id   2473e29674ff4a730a6881a8c02a1b1f
#
_cell.length_a   1.000
_cell.length_b   1.000
_cell.length_c   1.000
_cell.angle_alpha   90.00
_cell.angle_beta   90.00
_cell.angle_gamma   90.00
#
_symmetry.space_group_name_H-M   'P 1'
#
loop_
_entity.id
_entity.type
_entity.pdbx_description
1 polymer ?
#
loop_
_entity_poly.entity_id
_entity_poly.type
_entity_poly.pdbx_seq_one_letter_code
_entity_poly.pdbx_strand_id
1 'polypeptide(L)'
;MPLRRLRGFTGRLSLRSRLLALSLVLVFTGLGVSDVVVLGTVRSQLTGRIDQQLQRLGSQASYRSGQRGLNGSVSPFAVDPSSSGLAVKRGNPYLPSQYEVRMLDADGKVQRVLRQPMAATDPEPVLADLTPKLLATHLGRPFDVPGQRGGPWRVLVEPVTRNPAATGTSPTSYVLVGVSLDEVDSTVQKLRVAFLVIGGAVLVLAVGLGALAVRAGLLPLRRIERGTELIAAGELSYRMPELPGGTEVGRLSLALNGMLDQIEAAFAARAASEARMRRFVADASHELRTPLAGIRGFAELYRMGALGSQAEVKRTMDRIEAEAVRMGGLVEDLLTLARLDEERPLDLAPMDLRTLAADALHDLTALDPSRPVALTGPGGLGAPGAAAVLGDEARLRQVVTNLVGNAVKYTPPGTAVRIGVGAVADGCVLEVADSGPGLTQDQADRVFERFYRVDVSRSRQEGGGAGLGLAIASGFARAHGGTLTLRTAPGEGAVFQVLLPRAAAD
;
A
#
# COMPACT_ATOMS: atom_id res chain seq x y z
N MET A 1 -39.08 -9.15 8.73
CA MET A 1 -38.72 -8.26 7.60
C MET A 1 -38.03 -6.92 7.98
N PRO A 2 -37.28 -6.75 9.09
CA PRO A 2 -36.60 -5.47 9.39
C PRO A 2 -35.16 -5.37 8.83
N LEU A 3 -34.49 -6.47 8.50
CA LEU A 3 -33.08 -6.44 8.09
C LEU A 3 -32.80 -5.87 6.66
N ARG A 4 -33.79 -5.81 5.80
CA ARG A 4 -33.63 -5.26 4.43
C ARG A 4 -33.64 -3.71 4.40
N ARG A 5 -34.27 -3.05 5.35
CA ARG A 5 -34.28 -1.57 5.43
C ARG A 5 -32.95 -0.99 5.98
N LEU A 6 -32.24 -1.74 6.81
CA LEU A 6 -30.94 -1.31 7.34
C LEU A 6 -29.82 -1.33 6.28
N ARG A 7 -29.88 -2.22 5.27
CA ARG A 7 -28.90 -2.25 4.18
C ARG A 7 -28.95 -1.04 3.25
N GLY A 8 -30.11 -0.42 3.09
CA GLY A 8 -30.27 0.79 2.25
C GLY A 8 -29.70 2.07 2.89
N PHE A 9 -29.73 2.15 4.23
CA PHE A 9 -29.23 3.32 4.96
C PHE A 9 -27.71 3.31 5.13
N THR A 10 -27.11 2.12 5.25
CA THR A 10 -25.65 1.96 5.40
C THR A 10 -24.91 2.20 4.09
N GLY A 11 -25.53 2.09 2.92
CA GLY A 11 -24.90 2.29 1.61
C GLY A 11 -24.47 3.74 1.33
N ARG A 12 -25.12 4.72 1.97
CA ARG A 12 -24.85 6.16 1.79
C ARG A 12 -23.90 6.75 2.84
N LEU A 13 -23.58 6.01 3.88
CA LEU A 13 -22.69 6.48 4.94
C LEU A 13 -21.22 6.23 4.56
N SER A 14 -20.38 7.21 4.80
CA SER A 14 -18.93 7.07 4.62
C SER A 14 -18.39 5.96 5.52
N LEU A 15 -17.27 5.34 5.15
CA LEU A 15 -16.59 4.31 5.96
C LEU A 15 -16.35 4.79 7.40
N ARG A 16 -16.07 6.09 7.56
CA ARG A 16 -15.88 6.75 8.87
C ARG A 16 -17.13 6.66 9.75
N SER A 17 -18.27 7.03 9.21
CA SER A 17 -19.54 7.03 9.97
C SER A 17 -19.98 5.62 10.33
N ARG A 18 -19.67 4.61 9.49
CA ARG A 18 -19.96 3.20 9.81
C ARG A 18 -19.09 2.68 10.95
N LEU A 19 -17.79 2.97 10.93
CA LEU A 19 -16.88 2.54 12.01
C LEU A 19 -17.23 3.21 13.34
N LEU A 20 -17.50 4.52 13.33
CA LEU A 20 -17.93 5.25 14.53
C LEU A 20 -19.27 4.74 15.05
N ALA A 21 -20.25 4.50 14.18
CA ALA A 21 -21.55 3.98 14.59
C ALA A 21 -21.44 2.58 15.20
N LEU A 22 -20.59 1.70 14.63
CA LEU A 22 -20.42 0.34 15.14
C LEU A 22 -19.72 0.33 16.51
N SER A 23 -18.69 1.13 16.68
CA SER A 23 -17.99 1.27 17.98
C SER A 23 -18.91 1.88 19.05
N LEU A 24 -19.73 2.86 18.67
CA LEU A 24 -20.72 3.49 19.57
C LEU A 24 -21.76 2.48 20.04
N VAL A 25 -22.32 1.69 19.14
CA VAL A 25 -23.31 0.64 19.48
C VAL A 25 -22.69 -0.39 20.41
N LEU A 26 -21.46 -0.80 20.15
CA LEU A 26 -20.75 -1.78 21.00
C LEU A 26 -20.53 -1.25 22.42
N VAL A 27 -20.06 -0.01 22.57
CA VAL A 27 -19.83 0.63 23.87
C VAL A 27 -21.15 0.84 24.61
N PHE A 28 -22.18 1.32 23.92
CA PHE A 28 -23.51 1.55 24.51
C PHE A 28 -24.15 0.26 25.01
N THR A 29 -24.10 -0.83 24.23
CA THR A 29 -24.66 -2.12 24.63
C THR A 29 -23.86 -2.72 25.79
N GLY A 30 -22.53 -2.63 25.76
CA GLY A 30 -21.66 -3.12 26.86
C GLY A 30 -21.93 -2.39 28.18
N LEU A 31 -22.03 -1.06 28.16
CA LEU A 31 -22.38 -0.27 29.34
C LEU A 31 -23.78 -0.58 29.85
N GLY A 32 -24.77 -0.64 28.96
CA GLY A 32 -26.16 -0.94 29.35
C GLY A 32 -26.31 -2.32 30.00
N VAL A 33 -25.65 -3.35 29.45
CA VAL A 33 -25.65 -4.69 30.06
C VAL A 33 -24.94 -4.67 31.43
N SER A 34 -23.79 -4.00 31.53
CA SER A 34 -23.05 -3.84 32.80
C SER A 34 -23.89 -3.17 33.87
N ASP A 35 -24.58 -2.08 33.53
CA ASP A 35 -25.43 -1.34 34.47
C ASP A 35 -26.56 -2.22 35.04
N VAL A 36 -27.27 -2.94 34.15
CA VAL A 36 -28.37 -3.83 34.59
C VAL A 36 -27.85 -4.94 35.52
N VAL A 37 -26.74 -5.56 35.17
CA VAL A 37 -26.16 -6.67 35.97
C VAL A 37 -25.66 -6.17 37.33
N VAL A 38 -24.92 -5.06 37.36
CA VAL A 38 -24.34 -4.52 38.60
C VAL A 38 -25.45 -4.03 39.51
N LEU A 39 -26.39 -3.22 39.04
CA LEU A 39 -27.50 -2.70 39.85
C LEU A 39 -28.38 -3.83 40.38
N GLY A 40 -28.70 -4.84 39.58
CA GLY A 40 -29.45 -6.02 39.98
C GLY A 40 -28.72 -6.80 41.06
N THR A 41 -27.42 -7.03 40.91
CA THR A 41 -26.59 -7.75 41.91
C THR A 41 -26.50 -7.00 43.21
N VAL A 42 -26.24 -5.68 43.16
CA VAL A 42 -26.17 -4.85 44.40
C VAL A 42 -27.50 -4.85 45.15
N ARG A 43 -28.61 -4.64 44.44
CA ARG A 43 -29.94 -4.70 45.02
C ARG A 43 -30.21 -6.05 45.69
N SER A 44 -29.94 -7.16 45.02
CA SER A 44 -30.11 -8.50 45.54
C SER A 44 -29.25 -8.78 46.78
N GLN A 45 -27.98 -8.34 46.77
CA GLN A 45 -27.09 -8.49 47.90
C GLN A 45 -27.54 -7.65 49.14
N LEU A 46 -27.96 -6.39 48.93
CA LEU A 46 -28.47 -5.55 50.02
C LEU A 46 -29.75 -6.12 50.61
N THR A 47 -30.71 -6.53 49.77
CA THR A 47 -31.94 -7.19 50.21
C THR A 47 -31.66 -8.50 50.97
N GLY A 48 -30.74 -9.32 50.47
CA GLY A 48 -30.33 -10.56 51.15
C GLY A 48 -29.70 -10.35 52.52
N ARG A 49 -28.91 -9.26 52.71
CA ARG A 49 -28.40 -8.85 54.04
C ARG A 49 -29.52 -8.45 54.97
N ILE A 50 -30.50 -7.69 54.50
CA ILE A 50 -31.67 -7.31 55.26
C ILE A 50 -32.47 -8.54 55.69
N ASP A 51 -32.70 -9.48 54.81
CA ASP A 51 -33.38 -10.75 55.10
C ASP A 51 -32.71 -11.51 56.24
N GLN A 52 -31.38 -11.63 56.22
CA GLN A 52 -30.62 -12.26 57.31
C GLN A 52 -30.73 -11.49 58.65
N GLN A 53 -30.76 -10.17 58.60
CA GLN A 53 -30.92 -9.36 59.82
C GLN A 53 -32.34 -9.51 60.38
N LEU A 54 -33.38 -9.47 59.52
CA LEU A 54 -34.76 -9.68 59.90
C LEU A 54 -34.96 -11.05 60.58
N GLN A 55 -34.38 -12.13 60.00
CA GLN A 55 -34.46 -13.47 60.59
C GLN A 55 -33.82 -13.53 61.98
N ARG A 56 -32.66 -12.93 62.19
CA ARG A 56 -32.01 -12.86 63.52
C ARG A 56 -32.84 -12.07 64.53
N LEU A 57 -33.36 -10.91 64.09
CA LEU A 57 -34.19 -10.07 64.98
C LEU A 57 -35.55 -10.69 65.25
N GLY A 58 -36.19 -11.30 64.28
CA GLY A 58 -37.47 -11.99 64.36
C GLY A 58 -37.40 -13.13 65.39
N SER A 59 -36.41 -14.04 65.27
CA SER A 59 -36.22 -15.15 66.13
C SER A 59 -35.95 -14.68 67.62
N GLN A 60 -35.13 -13.62 67.75
CA GLN A 60 -34.89 -13.06 69.12
C GLN A 60 -36.14 -12.41 69.70
N ALA A 61 -36.90 -11.66 68.90
CA ALA A 61 -38.14 -11.02 69.36
C ALA A 61 -39.23 -12.02 69.71
N SER A 62 -39.38 -13.08 68.90
CA SER A 62 -40.31 -14.18 69.13
C SER A 62 -40.00 -14.89 70.45
N TYR A 63 -38.73 -15.29 70.63
CA TYR A 63 -38.28 -15.96 71.85
C TYR A 63 -38.53 -15.10 73.11
N ARG A 64 -38.15 -13.84 73.09
CA ARG A 64 -38.35 -12.91 74.23
C ARG A 64 -39.82 -12.62 74.53
N SER A 65 -40.67 -12.53 73.50
CA SER A 65 -42.12 -12.34 73.68
C SER A 65 -42.82 -13.56 74.24
N GLY A 66 -42.34 -14.77 73.92
CA GLY A 66 -42.83 -16.03 74.51
C GLY A 66 -42.50 -16.19 75.99
N GLN A 67 -41.29 -15.86 76.44
CA GLN A 67 -40.91 -15.93 77.86
C GLN A 67 -41.64 -14.93 78.77
N ARG A 68 -42.10 -13.80 78.21
CA ARG A 68 -42.73 -12.72 79.00
C ARG A 68 -44.22 -12.88 79.28
N GLY A 69 -44.86 -13.80 78.60
CA GLY A 69 -46.22 -14.21 78.94
C GLY A 69 -46.36 -14.80 80.35
N LEU A 70 -45.24 -15.09 81.09
CA LEU A 70 -45.20 -15.69 82.39
C LEU A 70 -44.92 -14.69 83.53
N ASN A 71 -44.34 -13.53 83.32
CA ASN A 71 -44.04 -12.54 84.34
C ASN A 71 -44.43 -11.13 83.79
N GLY A 72 -45.48 -10.56 84.39
CA GLY A 72 -45.99 -9.24 84.02
C GLY A 72 -44.93 -8.13 84.05
N SER A 73 -45.00 -7.27 83.07
CA SER A 73 -44.49 -5.89 83.12
C SER A 73 -42.98 -5.63 83.10
N VAL A 74 -42.26 -6.04 82.03
CA VAL A 74 -40.99 -5.38 81.69
C VAL A 74 -40.87 -5.22 80.20
N SER A 75 -40.37 -4.07 79.67
CA SER A 75 -40.15 -3.77 78.27
C SER A 75 -39.26 -4.82 77.62
N PRO A 76 -39.57 -5.26 76.37
CA PRO A 76 -38.82 -6.33 75.65
C PRO A 76 -37.36 -6.01 75.32
N PHE A 77 -36.96 -4.81 75.47
CA PHE A 77 -35.62 -4.32 75.20
C PHE A 77 -34.88 -3.70 76.37
N ALA A 78 -35.36 -3.94 77.63
CA ALA A 78 -34.59 -3.57 78.79
C ALA A 78 -33.48 -4.61 79.06
N VAL A 79 -32.23 -4.17 79.09
CA VAL A 79 -31.04 -4.96 79.42
C VAL A 79 -31.18 -5.34 80.90
N ASP A 80 -30.98 -6.60 81.25
CA ASP A 80 -30.96 -7.12 82.55
C ASP A 80 -29.91 -6.39 83.45
N PRO A 81 -30.27 -5.71 84.57
CA PRO A 81 -29.31 -4.98 85.33
C PRO A 81 -28.37 -5.86 86.15
N SER A 82 -28.51 -7.19 86.14
CA SER A 82 -27.71 -8.11 86.95
C SER A 82 -26.40 -8.60 86.30
N SER A 83 -26.10 -8.23 85.10
CA SER A 83 -24.83 -8.58 84.46
C SER A 83 -23.95 -7.33 84.23
N SER A 84 -22.99 -7.15 85.15
CA SER A 84 -21.91 -6.14 85.19
C SER A 84 -22.28 -4.73 85.65
N GLY A 85 -21.62 -4.34 86.74
CA GLY A 85 -21.74 -3.11 87.53
C GLY A 85 -21.46 -1.78 86.87
N LEU A 86 -22.09 -1.51 85.73
CA LEU A 86 -22.20 -0.19 85.15
C LEU A 86 -23.69 0.16 85.07
N ALA A 87 -24.09 1.16 85.89
CA ALA A 87 -25.42 1.77 85.90
C ALA A 87 -25.75 2.27 84.44
N VAL A 88 -26.30 1.39 83.59
CA VAL A 88 -26.91 1.81 82.34
C VAL A 88 -28.20 2.52 82.68
N LYS A 89 -28.23 3.84 82.54
CA LYS A 89 -29.44 4.66 82.51
C LYS A 89 -30.53 3.87 81.80
N ARG A 90 -31.74 3.75 82.42
CA ARG A 90 -32.94 3.18 81.83
C ARG A 90 -33.01 3.64 80.40
N GLY A 91 -32.70 2.75 79.45
CA GLY A 91 -32.76 3.04 78.00
C GLY A 91 -34.17 3.45 77.62
N ASN A 92 -34.33 4.61 77.15
CA ASN A 92 -35.56 5.08 76.53
C ASN A 92 -36.03 4.01 75.56
N PRO A 93 -37.25 3.42 75.66
CA PRO A 93 -37.77 2.44 74.75
C PRO A 93 -37.91 2.98 73.31
N TYR A 94 -37.67 4.29 73.14
CA TYR A 94 -37.74 5.04 71.90
C TYR A 94 -36.37 5.45 71.31
N LEU A 95 -35.33 4.58 71.44
CA LEU A 95 -34.10 4.81 70.71
C LEU A 95 -34.38 4.65 69.22
N PRO A 96 -33.82 5.53 68.37
CA PRO A 96 -34.00 5.47 66.96
C PRO A 96 -33.65 4.07 66.44
N SER A 97 -34.54 3.51 65.70
CA SER A 97 -34.37 2.17 65.16
C SER A 97 -34.83 2.15 63.72
N GLN A 98 -33.96 1.63 62.88
CA GLN A 98 -34.32 1.32 61.48
C GLN A 98 -35.36 0.20 61.36
N TYR A 99 -35.66 -0.50 62.51
CA TYR A 99 -36.56 -1.64 62.56
C TYR A 99 -37.82 -1.31 63.33
N GLU A 100 -38.96 -1.70 62.75
CA GLU A 100 -40.25 -1.69 63.43
C GLU A 100 -40.57 -3.09 63.90
N VAL A 101 -41.06 -3.19 65.17
CA VAL A 101 -41.44 -4.48 65.76
C VAL A 101 -42.85 -4.34 66.25
N ARG A 102 -43.77 -5.13 65.75
CA ARG A 102 -45.19 -5.17 66.16
C ARG A 102 -45.59 -6.56 66.62
N MET A 103 -46.46 -6.64 67.60
CA MET A 103 -47.15 -7.87 67.98
C MET A 103 -48.51 -7.92 67.33
N LEU A 104 -48.82 -9.04 66.68
CA LEU A 104 -50.07 -9.29 65.98
C LEU A 104 -50.82 -10.42 66.73
N ASP A 105 -52.16 -10.35 66.72
CA ASP A 105 -53.02 -11.48 67.14
C ASP A 105 -53.10 -12.57 66.02
N ALA A 106 -53.92 -13.61 66.34
CA ALA A 106 -54.13 -14.74 65.38
C ALA A 106 -54.78 -14.30 64.07
N ASP A 107 -55.52 -13.19 64.10
CA ASP A 107 -56.21 -12.60 62.99
C ASP A 107 -55.34 -11.60 62.17
N GLY A 108 -54.10 -11.35 62.63
CA GLY A 108 -53.17 -10.41 61.95
C GLY A 108 -53.38 -8.94 62.37
N LYS A 109 -54.20 -8.67 63.36
CA LYS A 109 -54.43 -7.31 63.90
C LYS A 109 -53.31 -6.93 64.85
N VAL A 110 -52.84 -5.70 64.77
CA VAL A 110 -51.78 -5.19 65.65
C VAL A 110 -52.30 -5.08 67.04
N GLN A 111 -51.80 -5.90 68.01
CA GLN A 111 -52.12 -5.81 69.43
C GLN A 111 -51.26 -4.78 70.12
N ARG A 112 -49.93 -4.75 69.82
CA ARG A 112 -49.01 -3.87 70.46
C ARG A 112 -47.83 -3.52 69.59
N VAL A 113 -47.45 -2.25 69.57
CA VAL A 113 -46.21 -1.77 68.96
C VAL A 113 -45.09 -1.89 70.01
N LEU A 114 -44.08 -2.70 69.71
CA LEU A 114 -42.97 -2.94 70.64
C LEU A 114 -41.81 -1.99 70.35
N ARG A 115 -41.66 -1.55 69.14
CA ARG A 115 -40.66 -0.59 68.71
C ARG A 115 -41.15 0.13 67.43
N GLN A 116 -41.03 1.43 67.44
CA GLN A 116 -41.54 2.31 66.42
C GLN A 116 -40.42 3.28 65.95
N PRO A 117 -40.37 3.67 64.70
CA PRO A 117 -39.56 4.79 64.21
C PRO A 117 -39.84 6.07 64.99
N MET A 118 -38.86 6.98 65.13
CA MET A 118 -38.92 8.06 66.12
C MET A 118 -39.62 9.31 65.65
N ALA A 119 -39.78 9.55 64.39
CA ALA A 119 -40.41 10.74 63.81
C ALA A 119 -41.79 10.41 63.20
N ALA A 120 -42.75 11.30 63.45
CA ALA A 120 -44.08 11.17 62.87
C ALA A 120 -44.07 11.22 61.33
N THR A 121 -42.93 11.61 60.74
CA THR A 121 -42.66 11.66 59.30
C THR A 121 -42.03 10.39 58.77
N ASP A 122 -41.57 9.48 59.64
CA ASP A 122 -40.91 8.25 59.21
C ASP A 122 -41.92 7.36 58.47
N PRO A 123 -41.43 6.61 57.46
CA PRO A 123 -42.30 5.72 56.70
C PRO A 123 -42.78 4.58 57.60
N GLU A 124 -44.06 4.24 57.51
CA GLU A 124 -44.67 3.10 58.19
C GLU A 124 -45.15 2.06 57.19
N PRO A 125 -45.08 0.75 57.51
CA PRO A 125 -45.61 -0.30 56.63
C PRO A 125 -47.14 -0.31 56.66
N VAL A 126 -47.75 -0.51 55.52
CA VAL A 126 -49.21 -0.73 55.41
C VAL A 126 -49.51 -2.19 55.73
N LEU A 127 -50.05 -2.45 56.92
CA LEU A 127 -50.32 -3.79 57.40
C LEU A 127 -51.84 -4.15 57.29
N ALA A 128 -52.63 -3.30 56.68
CA ALA A 128 -54.07 -3.49 56.58
C ALA A 128 -54.52 -4.79 55.88
N ASP A 129 -53.66 -5.36 55.03
CA ASP A 129 -53.94 -6.51 54.20
C ASP A 129 -53.38 -7.84 54.77
N LEU A 130 -52.87 -7.85 56.02
CA LEU A 130 -52.33 -9.06 56.66
C LEU A 130 -53.44 -9.99 57.10
N THR A 131 -53.98 -10.74 56.16
CA THR A 131 -54.97 -11.77 56.45
C THR A 131 -54.34 -13.00 57.10
N PRO A 132 -55.06 -13.83 57.89
CA PRO A 132 -54.53 -15.06 58.47
C PRO A 132 -53.94 -16.02 57.42
N LYS A 133 -54.49 -16.01 56.20
CA LYS A 133 -54.00 -16.82 55.08
C LYS A 133 -52.65 -16.32 54.56
N LEU A 134 -52.44 -15.02 54.51
CA LEU A 134 -51.20 -14.43 54.07
C LEU A 134 -50.08 -14.64 55.12
N LEU A 135 -50.43 -14.50 56.38
CA LEU A 135 -49.53 -14.80 57.50
C LEU A 135 -49.04 -16.24 57.49
N ALA A 136 -49.94 -17.18 57.29
CA ALA A 136 -49.61 -18.62 57.17
C ALA A 136 -48.70 -18.92 56.00
N THR A 137 -48.90 -18.25 54.84
CA THR A 137 -48.09 -18.45 53.63
C THR A 137 -46.67 -17.90 53.74
N HIS A 138 -46.49 -16.82 54.47
CA HIS A 138 -45.18 -16.09 54.61
C HIS A 138 -44.50 -16.29 55.96
N LEU A 139 -44.96 -17.23 56.75
CA LEU A 139 -44.40 -17.52 58.05
C LEU A 139 -42.91 -17.86 57.94
N GLY A 140 -42.04 -17.14 58.70
CA GLY A 140 -40.59 -17.36 58.65
C GLY A 140 -39.87 -16.93 57.36
N ARG A 141 -40.62 -16.32 56.43
CA ARG A 141 -40.05 -15.86 55.13
C ARG A 141 -40.24 -14.36 54.98
N PRO A 142 -39.17 -13.57 54.71
CA PRO A 142 -39.31 -12.14 54.45
C PRO A 142 -40.10 -11.88 53.17
N PHE A 143 -41.01 -10.90 53.18
CA PHE A 143 -41.81 -10.46 52.05
C PHE A 143 -41.96 -8.95 52.03
N ASP A 144 -42.33 -8.40 50.88
CA ASP A 144 -42.46 -6.95 50.71
C ASP A 144 -43.91 -6.52 50.98
N VAL A 145 -44.05 -5.43 51.74
CA VAL A 145 -45.33 -4.73 51.94
C VAL A 145 -45.18 -3.26 51.52
N PRO A 146 -46.26 -2.61 51.06
CA PRO A 146 -46.20 -1.20 50.71
C PRO A 146 -46.00 -0.35 51.96
N GLY A 147 -45.24 0.74 51.84
CA GLY A 147 -45.14 1.75 52.90
C GLY A 147 -46.27 2.78 52.79
N GLN A 148 -46.74 3.31 53.92
CA GLN A 148 -47.77 4.36 53.99
C GLN A 148 -47.23 5.69 53.43
N ARG A 149 -45.96 5.97 53.64
CA ARG A 149 -45.19 7.10 53.09
C ARG A 149 -43.78 6.55 52.77
N GLY A 150 -43.30 6.76 51.57
CA GLY A 150 -41.98 6.23 51.15
C GLY A 150 -42.08 4.95 50.34
N GLY A 151 -40.95 4.20 50.23
CA GLY A 151 -40.83 2.97 49.47
C GLY A 151 -41.39 1.72 50.18
N PRO A 152 -41.21 0.56 49.55
CA PRO A 152 -41.64 -0.74 50.12
C PRO A 152 -40.87 -1.08 51.41
N TRP A 153 -41.56 -1.81 52.24
CA TRP A 153 -41.00 -2.38 53.48
C TRP A 153 -40.74 -3.87 53.32
N ARG A 154 -39.62 -4.34 53.82
CA ARG A 154 -39.32 -5.75 53.99
C ARG A 154 -39.71 -6.22 55.37
N VAL A 155 -40.64 -7.14 55.46
CA VAL A 155 -41.20 -7.60 56.73
C VAL A 155 -41.03 -9.11 56.88
N LEU A 156 -40.85 -9.54 58.14
CA LEU A 156 -40.78 -10.94 58.52
C LEU A 156 -41.78 -11.16 59.63
N VAL A 157 -42.56 -12.23 59.54
CA VAL A 157 -43.52 -12.63 60.58
C VAL A 157 -43.06 -13.96 61.21
N GLU A 158 -42.89 -13.95 62.52
CA GLU A 158 -42.52 -15.12 63.32
C GLU A 158 -43.57 -15.46 64.33
N PRO A 159 -43.87 -16.76 64.56
CA PRO A 159 -44.83 -17.17 65.57
C PRO A 159 -44.24 -16.95 67.03
N VAL A 160 -45.06 -16.46 67.97
CA VAL A 160 -44.67 -16.40 69.33
C VAL A 160 -44.87 -17.78 70.01
N THR A 161 -43.79 -18.49 70.22
CA THR A 161 -43.80 -19.79 70.85
C THR A 161 -43.81 -19.65 72.43
N ARG A 162 -44.94 -19.85 72.99
CA ARG A 162 -45.06 -19.83 74.49
C ARG A 162 -44.46 -21.04 75.20
N ASN A 163 -44.40 -22.17 74.53
CA ASN A 163 -43.77 -23.38 75.05
C ASN A 163 -43.22 -24.24 73.94
N PRO A 164 -41.90 -24.47 73.82
CA PRO A 164 -41.31 -25.28 72.78
C PRO A 164 -41.78 -26.79 72.79
N ALA A 165 -42.41 -27.23 73.90
CA ALA A 165 -42.85 -28.62 74.05
C ALA A 165 -44.31 -28.86 73.63
N ALA A 166 -45.09 -27.83 73.28
CA ALA A 166 -46.50 -27.96 72.87
C ALA A 166 -46.59 -28.11 71.35
N THR A 167 -46.44 -29.35 70.93
CA THR A 167 -46.73 -29.72 69.50
C THR A 167 -48.23 -29.78 69.28
N GLY A 168 -48.77 -28.88 68.44
CA GLY A 168 -50.12 -28.99 67.92
C GLY A 168 -51.12 -27.86 68.17
N THR A 169 -50.74 -26.77 68.88
CA THR A 169 -51.61 -25.60 69.03
C THR A 169 -51.23 -24.49 68.05
N SER A 170 -52.21 -23.99 67.27
CA SER A 170 -52.02 -22.82 66.39
C SER A 170 -51.46 -21.64 67.27
N PRO A 171 -50.48 -20.91 66.71
CA PRO A 171 -49.89 -19.77 67.44
C PRO A 171 -50.98 -18.73 67.75
N THR A 172 -51.07 -18.31 69.02
CA THR A 172 -52.06 -17.32 69.46
C THR A 172 -51.59 -15.86 69.19
N SER A 173 -50.36 -15.65 68.76
CA SER A 173 -49.83 -14.34 68.43
C SER A 173 -48.56 -14.45 67.55
N TYR A 174 -48.29 -13.41 66.81
CA TYR A 174 -47.13 -13.32 65.93
C TYR A 174 -46.32 -12.06 66.26
N VAL A 175 -45.02 -12.09 65.95
CA VAL A 175 -44.16 -10.89 65.97
C VAL A 175 -43.82 -10.57 64.51
N LEU A 176 -44.12 -9.34 64.15
CA LEU A 176 -43.72 -8.78 62.82
C LEU A 176 -42.50 -7.88 63.06
N VAL A 177 -41.45 -8.11 62.35
CA VAL A 177 -40.26 -7.24 62.25
C VAL A 177 -40.16 -6.72 60.87
N GLY A 178 -40.08 -5.38 60.71
CA GLY A 178 -40.00 -4.73 59.43
C GLY A 178 -38.89 -3.71 59.37
N VAL A 179 -38.41 -3.45 58.14
CA VAL A 179 -37.42 -2.40 57.82
C VAL A 179 -37.78 -1.75 56.49
N SER A 180 -37.63 -0.44 56.40
CA SER A 180 -37.83 0.29 55.15
C SER A 180 -36.72 -0.03 54.16
N LEU A 181 -37.08 -0.22 52.88
CA LEU A 181 -36.15 -0.38 51.78
C LEU A 181 -35.73 0.96 51.15
N ASP A 182 -36.18 2.10 51.69
CA ASP A 182 -35.85 3.43 51.18
C ASP A 182 -34.35 3.70 51.07
N GLU A 183 -33.56 3.21 52.04
CA GLU A 183 -32.10 3.32 52.05
C GLU A 183 -31.48 2.50 50.91
N VAL A 184 -32.01 1.29 50.68
CA VAL A 184 -31.58 0.44 49.56
C VAL A 184 -31.90 1.09 48.23
N ASP A 185 -33.15 1.52 48.06
CA ASP A 185 -33.62 2.15 46.84
C ASP A 185 -32.91 3.49 46.55
N SER A 186 -32.65 4.31 47.59
CA SER A 186 -31.86 5.54 47.48
C SER A 186 -30.41 5.26 47.05
N THR A 187 -29.80 4.20 47.61
CA THR A 187 -28.44 3.78 47.23
C THR A 187 -28.37 3.29 45.80
N VAL A 188 -29.32 2.44 45.38
CA VAL A 188 -29.44 1.96 44.00
C VAL A 188 -29.66 3.11 43.05
N GLN A 189 -30.50 4.10 43.41
CA GLN A 189 -30.77 5.27 42.58
C GLN A 189 -29.52 6.17 42.43
N LYS A 190 -28.76 6.41 43.53
CA LYS A 190 -27.50 7.15 43.47
C LYS A 190 -26.50 6.46 42.55
N LEU A 191 -26.36 5.12 42.66
CA LEU A 191 -25.50 4.32 41.81
C LEU A 191 -25.96 4.42 40.35
N ARG A 192 -27.28 4.33 40.08
CA ARG A 192 -27.83 4.47 38.71
C ARG A 192 -27.49 5.81 38.11
N VAL A 193 -27.64 6.90 38.86
CA VAL A 193 -27.27 8.25 38.36
C VAL A 193 -25.76 8.33 38.08
N ALA A 194 -24.94 7.80 39.02
CA ALA A 194 -23.50 7.78 38.83
C ALA A 194 -23.10 6.99 37.55
N PHE A 195 -23.67 5.82 37.34
CA PHE A 195 -23.42 5.03 36.12
C PHE A 195 -23.86 5.73 34.83
N LEU A 196 -25.02 6.42 34.87
CA LEU A 196 -25.48 7.21 33.72
C LEU A 196 -24.52 8.37 33.40
N VAL A 197 -24.00 9.06 34.39
CA VAL A 197 -23.07 10.18 34.23
C VAL A 197 -21.72 9.65 33.71
N ILE A 198 -21.17 8.60 34.36
CA ILE A 198 -19.91 8.00 33.94
C ILE A 198 -20.04 7.40 32.55
N GLY A 199 -21.12 6.63 32.29
CA GLY A 199 -21.39 6.04 30.98
C GLY A 199 -21.52 7.09 29.87
N GLY A 200 -22.22 8.20 30.16
CA GLY A 200 -22.32 9.34 29.26
C GLY A 200 -20.96 9.98 28.96
N ALA A 201 -20.12 10.18 29.98
CA ALA A 201 -18.78 10.74 29.81
C ALA A 201 -17.87 9.81 28.97
N VAL A 202 -17.91 8.50 29.26
CA VAL A 202 -17.17 7.49 28.47
C VAL A 202 -17.64 7.48 27.01
N LEU A 203 -18.92 7.59 26.78
CA LEU A 203 -19.48 7.63 25.42
C LEU A 203 -19.01 8.86 24.65
N VAL A 204 -19.06 10.05 25.25
CA VAL A 204 -18.57 11.30 24.63
C VAL A 204 -17.06 11.19 24.34
N LEU A 205 -16.27 10.65 25.27
CA LEU A 205 -14.85 10.44 25.07
C LEU A 205 -14.57 9.45 23.94
N ALA A 206 -15.29 8.33 23.90
CA ALA A 206 -15.15 7.32 22.85
C ALA A 206 -15.50 7.89 21.48
N VAL A 207 -16.56 8.70 21.36
CA VAL A 207 -16.91 9.40 20.11
C VAL A 207 -15.80 10.38 19.71
N GLY A 208 -15.31 11.19 20.64
CA GLY A 208 -14.24 12.16 20.37
C GLY A 208 -12.94 11.51 19.91
N LEU A 209 -12.45 10.54 20.66
CA LEU A 209 -11.22 9.81 20.32
C LEU A 209 -11.38 8.99 19.03
N GLY A 210 -12.53 8.33 18.86
CA GLY A 210 -12.83 7.58 17.64
C GLY A 210 -12.88 8.48 16.39
N ALA A 211 -13.51 9.65 16.49
CA ALA A 211 -13.54 10.62 15.41
C ALA A 211 -12.13 11.16 15.06
N LEU A 212 -11.31 11.41 16.07
CA LEU A 212 -9.91 11.83 15.92
C LEU A 212 -9.07 10.74 15.25
N ALA A 213 -9.15 9.51 15.73
CA ALA A 213 -8.43 8.36 15.17
C ALA A 213 -8.81 8.09 13.71
N VAL A 214 -10.12 8.10 13.39
CA VAL A 214 -10.62 7.94 12.03
C VAL A 214 -10.18 9.09 11.12
N ARG A 215 -10.20 10.34 11.62
CA ARG A 215 -9.75 11.51 10.85
C ARG A 215 -8.25 11.43 10.55
N ALA A 216 -7.43 11.10 11.56
CA ALA A 216 -5.98 10.96 11.40
C ALA A 216 -5.61 9.79 10.47
N GLY A 217 -6.24 8.63 10.64
CA GLY A 217 -5.96 7.43 9.84
C GLY A 217 -6.39 7.53 8.37
N LEU A 218 -7.43 8.32 8.05
CA LEU A 218 -7.93 8.47 6.67
C LEU A 218 -7.46 9.75 5.96
N LEU A 219 -6.72 10.64 6.65
CA LEU A 219 -6.14 11.84 6.02
C LEU A 219 -5.16 11.52 4.89
N PRO A 220 -4.25 10.52 5.02
CA PRO A 220 -3.35 10.13 3.94
C PRO A 220 -4.06 9.67 2.68
N LEU A 221 -5.16 8.90 2.80
CA LEU A 221 -5.95 8.45 1.65
C LEU A 221 -6.52 9.60 0.82
N ARG A 222 -6.95 10.68 1.46
CA ARG A 222 -7.40 11.89 0.73
C ARG A 222 -6.28 12.59 -0.04
N ARG A 223 -5.04 12.49 0.45
CA ARG A 223 -3.88 13.05 -0.27
C ARG A 223 -3.57 12.22 -1.51
N ILE A 224 -3.68 10.89 -1.39
CA ILE A 224 -3.53 9.99 -2.54
C ILE A 224 -4.64 10.26 -3.59
N GLU A 225 -5.89 10.39 -3.16
CA GLU A 225 -7.04 10.71 -4.04
C GLU A 225 -6.77 11.99 -4.87
N ARG A 226 -6.35 13.08 -4.21
CA ARG A 226 -5.99 14.32 -4.91
C ARG A 226 -4.77 14.17 -5.82
N GLY A 227 -3.77 13.39 -5.39
CA GLY A 227 -2.61 13.10 -6.22
C GLY A 227 -2.99 12.34 -7.50
N THR A 228 -3.92 11.38 -7.42
CA THR A 228 -4.39 10.67 -8.62
C THR A 228 -5.17 11.57 -9.58
N GLU A 229 -5.87 12.59 -9.09
CA GLU A 229 -6.53 13.60 -9.95
C GLU A 229 -5.49 14.43 -10.73
N LEU A 230 -4.39 14.84 -10.09
CA LEU A 230 -3.29 15.58 -10.74
C LEU A 230 -2.62 14.73 -11.82
N ILE A 231 -2.36 13.45 -11.52
CA ILE A 231 -1.78 12.50 -12.47
C ILE A 231 -2.73 12.29 -13.67
N ALA A 232 -4.03 12.15 -13.42
CA ALA A 232 -5.04 12.02 -14.47
C ALA A 232 -5.15 13.29 -15.35
N ALA A 233 -4.81 14.46 -14.79
CA ALA A 233 -4.70 15.72 -15.52
C ALA A 233 -3.41 15.86 -16.35
N GLY A 234 -2.47 14.87 -16.26
CA GLY A 234 -1.22 14.83 -17.02
C GLY A 234 0.03 15.25 -16.23
N GLU A 235 -0.07 15.56 -14.95
CA GLU A 235 1.09 15.90 -14.11
C GLU A 235 1.81 14.63 -13.62
N LEU A 236 2.49 13.93 -14.52
CA LEU A 236 3.18 12.66 -14.25
C LEU A 236 4.39 12.81 -13.31
N SER A 237 4.94 14.02 -13.16
CA SER A 237 6.04 14.32 -12.23
C SER A 237 5.57 14.44 -10.78
N TYR A 238 4.25 14.47 -10.53
CA TYR A 238 3.73 14.47 -9.17
C TYR A 238 4.09 13.16 -8.46
N ARG A 239 4.48 13.25 -7.18
CA ARG A 239 4.77 12.07 -6.34
C ARG A 239 3.85 12.04 -5.14
N MET A 240 3.37 10.85 -4.81
CA MET A 240 2.62 10.61 -3.59
C MET A 240 3.49 10.90 -2.36
N PRO A 241 2.89 11.46 -1.27
CA PRO A 241 3.64 11.79 -0.07
C PRO A 241 4.30 10.55 0.52
N GLU A 242 5.51 10.71 1.03
CA GLU A 242 6.21 9.68 1.79
C GLU A 242 5.45 9.41 3.10
N LEU A 243 5.00 8.19 3.28
CA LEU A 243 4.31 7.71 4.45
C LEU A 243 5.11 6.55 5.05
N PRO A 244 5.00 6.31 6.38
CA PRO A 244 5.71 5.19 7.00
C PRO A 244 5.41 3.87 6.28
N GLY A 245 6.45 3.20 5.77
CA GLY A 245 6.33 1.98 4.96
C GLY A 245 5.71 0.78 5.69
N GLY A 246 5.63 0.84 7.02
CA GLY A 246 4.96 -0.18 7.83
C GLY A 246 3.42 -0.16 7.78
N THR A 247 2.81 0.87 7.20
CA THR A 247 1.36 0.98 7.06
C THR A 247 0.90 0.53 5.67
N GLU A 248 -0.35 0.06 5.55
CA GLU A 248 -0.95 -0.32 4.26
C GLU A 248 -0.97 0.84 3.28
N VAL A 249 -1.25 2.04 3.80
CA VAL A 249 -1.30 3.27 2.99
C VAL A 249 0.11 3.70 2.56
N GLY A 250 1.12 3.50 3.40
CA GLY A 250 2.53 3.74 3.05
C GLY A 250 3.01 2.82 1.93
N ARG A 251 2.69 1.52 2.03
CA ARG A 251 3.01 0.56 0.96
C ARG A 251 2.32 0.90 -0.36
N LEU A 252 1.04 1.34 -0.31
CA LEU A 252 0.31 1.80 -1.49
C LEU A 252 0.98 3.02 -2.13
N SER A 253 1.40 3.99 -1.31
CA SER A 253 2.10 5.20 -1.78
C SER A 253 3.41 4.87 -2.51
N LEU A 254 4.22 3.96 -1.95
CA LEU A 254 5.46 3.48 -2.56
C LEU A 254 5.22 2.73 -3.87
N ALA A 255 4.25 1.82 -3.90
CA ALA A 255 3.89 1.09 -5.13
C ALA A 255 3.42 2.03 -6.25
N LEU A 256 2.63 3.05 -5.90
CA LEU A 256 2.13 4.03 -6.84
C LEU A 256 3.25 4.91 -7.40
N ASN A 257 4.19 5.36 -6.55
CA ASN A 257 5.36 6.11 -7.01
C ASN A 257 6.25 5.25 -7.94
N GLY A 258 6.48 3.98 -7.61
CA GLY A 258 7.21 3.07 -8.49
C GLY A 258 6.54 2.86 -9.86
N MET A 259 5.21 2.78 -9.90
CA MET A 259 4.48 2.74 -11.16
C MET A 259 4.63 4.05 -11.96
N LEU A 260 4.59 5.20 -11.28
CA LEU A 260 4.78 6.51 -11.92
C LEU A 260 6.19 6.65 -12.51
N ASP A 261 7.22 6.18 -11.81
CA ASP A 261 8.60 6.18 -12.32
C ASP A 261 8.71 5.36 -13.61
N GLN A 262 8.07 4.19 -13.69
CA GLN A 262 8.05 3.36 -14.90
C GLN A 262 7.31 4.04 -16.05
N ILE A 263 6.17 4.69 -15.77
CA ILE A 263 5.39 5.40 -16.78
C ILE A 263 6.19 6.59 -17.32
N GLU A 264 6.80 7.40 -16.44
CA GLU A 264 7.61 8.56 -16.83
C GLU A 264 8.82 8.13 -17.67
N ALA A 265 9.53 7.05 -17.26
CA ALA A 265 10.64 6.49 -18.03
C ALA A 265 10.19 6.00 -19.43
N ALA A 266 9.01 5.35 -19.51
CA ALA A 266 8.46 4.90 -20.78
C ALA A 266 8.11 6.07 -21.72
N PHE A 267 7.50 7.14 -21.18
CA PHE A 267 7.22 8.36 -21.97
C PHE A 267 8.49 9.06 -22.42
N ALA A 268 9.50 9.18 -21.55
CA ALA A 268 10.79 9.77 -21.89
C ALA A 268 11.49 8.96 -23.00
N ALA A 269 11.49 7.63 -22.89
CA ALA A 269 12.04 6.75 -23.93
C ALA A 269 11.31 6.90 -25.26
N ARG A 270 9.97 6.98 -25.23
CA ARG A 270 9.15 7.21 -26.43
C ARG A 270 9.44 8.56 -27.09
N ALA A 271 9.46 9.63 -26.29
CA ALA A 271 9.78 10.97 -26.79
C ALA A 271 11.17 11.05 -27.42
N ALA A 272 12.17 10.40 -26.78
CA ALA A 272 13.52 10.29 -27.34
C ALA A 272 13.54 9.50 -28.67
N SER A 273 12.75 8.41 -28.74
CA SER A 273 12.62 7.63 -29.98
C SER A 273 11.95 8.43 -31.08
N GLU A 274 10.85 9.15 -30.80
CA GLU A 274 10.20 10.03 -31.80
C GLU A 274 11.13 11.14 -32.29
N ALA A 275 11.91 11.74 -31.39
CA ALA A 275 12.88 12.78 -31.75
C ALA A 275 14.00 12.22 -32.66
N ARG A 276 14.47 10.99 -32.41
CA ARG A 276 15.43 10.30 -33.29
C ARG A 276 14.82 10.00 -34.65
N MET A 277 13.59 9.50 -34.70
CA MET A 277 12.89 9.20 -35.95
C MET A 277 12.65 10.47 -36.77
N ARG A 278 12.21 11.58 -36.18
CA ARG A 278 12.02 12.86 -36.87
C ARG A 278 13.32 13.37 -37.50
N ARG A 279 14.45 13.29 -36.79
CA ARG A 279 15.77 13.67 -37.32
C ARG A 279 16.16 12.76 -38.45
N PHE A 280 16.02 11.43 -38.30
CA PHE A 280 16.30 10.46 -39.35
C PHE A 280 15.53 10.75 -40.64
N VAL A 281 14.21 11.00 -40.58
CA VAL A 281 13.39 11.33 -41.75
C VAL A 281 13.81 12.66 -42.38
N ALA A 282 14.13 13.68 -41.57
CA ALA A 282 14.61 14.96 -42.07
C ALA A 282 15.93 14.81 -42.85
N ASP A 283 16.91 14.13 -42.24
CA ASP A 283 18.24 13.92 -42.83
C ASP A 283 18.16 13.07 -44.10
N ALA A 284 17.39 11.97 -44.08
CA ALA A 284 17.14 11.15 -45.27
C ALA A 284 16.50 11.94 -46.43
N SER A 285 15.53 12.83 -46.09
CA SER A 285 14.87 13.69 -47.07
C SER A 285 15.85 14.68 -47.71
N HIS A 286 16.76 15.24 -46.93
CA HIS A 286 17.79 16.14 -47.42
C HIS A 286 18.78 15.41 -48.32
N GLU A 287 19.26 14.23 -47.93
CA GLU A 287 20.23 13.46 -48.71
C GLU A 287 19.64 12.87 -49.99
N LEU A 288 18.34 12.60 -50.08
CA LEU A 288 17.65 12.18 -51.30
C LEU A 288 17.33 13.35 -52.23
N ARG A 289 17.03 14.54 -51.71
CA ARG A 289 16.66 15.71 -52.52
C ARG A 289 17.81 16.20 -53.38
N THR A 290 19.03 16.18 -52.85
CA THR A 290 20.22 16.69 -53.55
C THR A 290 20.53 15.94 -54.83
N PRO A 291 20.68 14.58 -54.84
CA PRO A 291 20.90 13.82 -56.08
C PRO A 291 19.73 13.94 -57.07
N LEU A 292 18.49 13.93 -56.55
CA LEU A 292 17.30 14.09 -57.40
C LEU A 292 17.28 15.44 -58.13
N ALA A 293 17.69 16.52 -57.44
CA ALA A 293 17.84 17.84 -58.09
C ALA A 293 18.94 17.84 -59.14
N GLY A 294 20.04 17.10 -58.92
CA GLY A 294 21.11 16.90 -59.96
C GLY A 294 20.61 16.19 -61.18
N ILE A 295 19.93 15.02 -60.97
CA ILE A 295 19.35 14.26 -62.13
C ILE A 295 18.38 15.15 -62.89
N ARG A 296 17.50 15.88 -62.20
CA ARG A 296 16.55 16.79 -62.90
C ARG A 296 17.25 17.86 -63.66
N GLY A 297 18.29 18.51 -63.08
CA GLY A 297 19.06 19.56 -63.78
C GLY A 297 19.77 19.05 -65.04
N PHE A 298 20.38 17.87 -64.97
CA PHE A 298 20.99 17.25 -66.12
C PHE A 298 19.98 16.88 -67.25
N ALA A 299 18.81 16.38 -66.82
CA ALA A 299 17.72 16.08 -67.77
C ALA A 299 17.14 17.37 -68.41
N GLU A 300 17.06 18.47 -67.68
CA GLU A 300 16.65 19.79 -68.17
C GLU A 300 17.66 20.34 -69.18
N LEU A 301 18.97 20.24 -68.91
CA LEU A 301 20.01 20.64 -69.85
C LEU A 301 19.90 19.88 -71.16
N TYR A 302 19.68 18.56 -71.11
CA TYR A 302 19.44 17.77 -72.30
C TYR A 302 18.20 18.24 -73.10
N ARG A 303 17.07 18.43 -72.40
CA ARG A 303 15.80 18.85 -73.02
C ARG A 303 15.87 20.23 -73.65
N MET A 304 16.65 21.15 -73.08
CA MET A 304 16.86 22.50 -73.63
C MET A 304 17.84 22.55 -74.85
N GLY A 305 18.43 21.39 -75.21
CA GLY A 305 19.43 21.37 -76.30
C GLY A 305 20.76 22.07 -75.88
N ALA A 306 21.03 22.27 -74.65
CA ALA A 306 22.22 22.95 -74.12
C ALA A 306 23.50 22.09 -74.21
N LEU A 307 23.40 20.82 -74.65
CA LEU A 307 24.51 19.90 -74.82
C LEU A 307 24.96 19.93 -76.28
N GLY A 308 26.11 20.54 -76.58
CA GLY A 308 26.57 20.85 -77.89
C GLY A 308 27.18 19.66 -78.69
N SER A 309 27.44 18.51 -78.03
CA SER A 309 28.06 17.36 -78.64
C SER A 309 27.54 16.04 -78.12
N GLN A 310 27.62 14.97 -78.91
CA GLN A 310 27.25 13.63 -78.51
C GLN A 310 28.08 13.13 -77.30
N ALA A 311 29.32 13.58 -77.15
CA ALA A 311 30.20 13.29 -76.06
C ALA A 311 29.72 13.94 -74.71
N GLU A 312 29.10 15.14 -74.78
CA GLU A 312 28.51 15.82 -73.68
C GLU A 312 27.19 15.15 -73.22
N VAL A 313 26.37 14.72 -74.21
CA VAL A 313 25.17 13.93 -73.93
C VAL A 313 25.54 12.65 -73.19
N LYS A 314 26.54 11.89 -73.68
CA LYS A 314 27.00 10.67 -73.05
C LYS A 314 27.47 10.94 -71.61
N ARG A 315 28.35 11.92 -71.41
CA ARG A 315 28.85 12.30 -70.09
C ARG A 315 27.71 12.69 -69.13
N THR A 316 26.68 13.33 -69.64
CA THR A 316 25.51 13.74 -68.87
C THR A 316 24.65 12.54 -68.45
N MET A 317 24.45 11.57 -69.39
CA MET A 317 23.75 10.31 -69.07
C MET A 317 24.54 9.45 -68.09
N ASP A 318 25.86 9.32 -68.26
CA ASP A 318 26.72 8.60 -67.32
C ASP A 318 26.61 9.21 -65.86
N ARG A 319 26.48 10.56 -65.75
CA ARG A 319 26.26 11.24 -64.49
C ARG A 319 24.87 10.96 -63.89
N ILE A 320 23.82 10.96 -64.70
CA ILE A 320 22.47 10.62 -64.29
C ILE A 320 22.43 9.18 -63.79
N GLU A 321 23.05 8.25 -64.51
CA GLU A 321 23.13 6.84 -64.13
C GLU A 321 23.89 6.67 -62.79
N ALA A 322 25.07 7.28 -62.65
CA ALA A 322 25.85 7.24 -61.37
C ALA A 322 25.08 7.80 -60.23
N GLU A 323 24.31 8.87 -60.39
CA GLU A 323 23.49 9.45 -59.32
C GLU A 323 22.29 8.57 -58.98
N ALA A 324 21.69 7.90 -59.96
CA ALA A 324 20.61 6.95 -59.73
C ALA A 324 21.11 5.69 -58.94
N VAL A 325 22.27 5.15 -59.32
CA VAL A 325 22.91 4.04 -58.60
C VAL A 325 23.23 4.45 -57.14
N ARG A 326 23.77 5.65 -56.93
CA ARG A 326 24.03 6.20 -55.62
C ARG A 326 22.78 6.32 -54.78
N MET A 327 21.66 6.78 -55.38
CA MET A 327 20.35 6.85 -54.67
C MET A 327 19.86 5.46 -54.27
N GLY A 328 20.02 4.44 -55.15
CA GLY A 328 19.68 3.05 -54.84
C GLY A 328 20.42 2.56 -53.61
N GLY A 329 21.74 2.76 -53.52
CA GLY A 329 22.55 2.40 -52.36
C GLY A 329 22.14 3.16 -51.11
N LEU A 330 21.82 4.45 -51.21
CA LEU A 330 21.32 5.23 -50.07
C LEU A 330 19.99 4.67 -49.51
N VAL A 331 19.06 4.28 -50.41
CA VAL A 331 17.79 3.68 -49.98
C VAL A 331 18.02 2.34 -49.29
N GLU A 332 18.92 1.51 -49.79
CA GLU A 332 19.28 0.23 -49.14
C GLU A 332 19.90 0.44 -47.75
N ASP A 333 20.82 1.41 -47.64
CA ASP A 333 21.42 1.80 -46.37
C ASP A 333 20.37 2.28 -45.36
N LEU A 334 19.40 3.11 -45.81
CA LEU A 334 18.29 3.60 -44.96
C LEU A 334 17.38 2.46 -44.51
N LEU A 335 17.03 1.53 -45.40
CA LEU A 335 16.23 0.35 -45.06
C LEU A 335 16.97 -0.57 -44.07
N THR A 336 18.29 -0.70 -44.22
CA THR A 336 19.14 -1.46 -43.32
C THR A 336 19.17 -0.84 -41.91
N LEU A 337 19.32 0.48 -41.84
CA LEU A 337 19.26 1.20 -40.55
C LEU A 337 17.89 1.13 -39.88
N ALA A 338 16.80 1.23 -40.65
CA ALA A 338 15.45 1.06 -40.11
C ALA A 338 15.23 -0.34 -39.53
N ARG A 339 15.72 -1.38 -40.21
CA ARG A 339 15.65 -2.77 -39.71
C ARG A 339 16.52 -3.04 -38.50
N LEU A 340 17.67 -2.34 -38.35
CA LEU A 340 18.51 -2.41 -37.16
C LEU A 340 17.83 -1.80 -35.95
N ASP A 341 17.04 -0.74 -36.15
CA ASP A 341 16.28 -0.10 -35.04
C ASP A 341 15.07 -0.95 -34.58
N GLU A 342 14.60 -1.92 -35.39
CA GLU A 342 13.48 -2.84 -35.11
C GLU A 342 13.91 -4.13 -34.36
N GLU A 343 15.17 -4.27 -33.95
CA GLU A 343 15.72 -5.45 -33.22
C GLU A 343 15.33 -6.81 -33.85
N ARG A 344 15.36 -6.91 -35.20
CA ARG A 344 15.13 -8.20 -35.84
C ARG A 344 16.19 -9.22 -35.40
N PRO A 345 15.80 -10.46 -35.05
CA PRO A 345 16.77 -11.49 -34.68
C PRO A 345 17.75 -11.76 -35.81
N LEU A 346 19.02 -11.79 -35.46
CA LEU A 346 20.11 -12.18 -36.36
C LEU A 346 20.09 -13.69 -36.62
N ASP A 347 20.49 -14.12 -37.79
CA ASP A 347 20.72 -15.54 -38.11
C ASP A 347 22.14 -15.93 -37.65
N LEU A 348 22.29 -16.18 -36.36
CA LEU A 348 23.58 -16.44 -35.73
C LEU A 348 24.02 -17.87 -35.97
N ALA A 349 25.14 -18.05 -36.67
CA ALA A 349 25.81 -19.33 -36.87
C ALA A 349 27.27 -19.27 -36.40
N PRO A 350 27.88 -20.42 -36.01
CA PRO A 350 29.31 -20.48 -35.71
C PRO A 350 30.13 -20.19 -36.99
N MET A 351 31.02 -19.20 -36.92
CA MET A 351 31.87 -18.83 -38.03
C MET A 351 33.23 -18.35 -37.56
N ASP A 352 34.22 -18.41 -38.46
CA ASP A 352 35.56 -17.87 -38.21
C ASP A 352 35.77 -16.57 -39.01
N LEU A 353 36.06 -15.47 -38.28
CA LEU A 353 36.29 -14.16 -38.88
C LEU A 353 37.45 -14.13 -39.90
N ARG A 354 38.34 -15.14 -39.87
CA ARG A 354 39.41 -15.26 -40.90
C ARG A 354 38.86 -15.40 -42.31
N THR A 355 37.70 -16.05 -42.49
CA THR A 355 37.05 -16.17 -43.80
C THR A 355 36.69 -14.79 -44.34
N LEU A 356 36.03 -13.96 -43.50
CA LEU A 356 35.66 -12.59 -43.88
C LEU A 356 36.91 -11.72 -44.13
N ALA A 357 37.94 -11.89 -43.33
CA ALA A 357 39.22 -11.16 -43.52
C ALA A 357 39.92 -11.51 -44.81
N ALA A 358 39.92 -12.81 -45.20
CA ALA A 358 40.48 -13.27 -46.45
C ALA A 358 39.70 -12.79 -47.68
N ASP A 359 38.35 -12.85 -47.61
CA ASP A 359 37.46 -12.34 -48.66
C ASP A 359 37.68 -10.82 -48.82
N ALA A 360 37.73 -10.06 -47.72
CA ALA A 360 37.98 -8.63 -47.72
C ALA A 360 39.34 -8.25 -48.32
N LEU A 361 40.40 -9.09 -48.09
CA LEU A 361 41.71 -8.93 -48.73
C LEU A 361 41.60 -9.07 -50.26
N HIS A 362 40.86 -10.09 -50.72
CA HIS A 362 40.63 -10.33 -52.14
C HIS A 362 39.86 -9.18 -52.80
N ASP A 363 38.79 -8.75 -52.17
CA ASP A 363 37.97 -7.60 -52.62
C ASP A 363 38.80 -6.31 -52.70
N LEU A 364 39.64 -6.04 -51.69
CA LEU A 364 40.50 -4.87 -51.68
C LEU A 364 41.53 -4.89 -52.83
N THR A 365 42.13 -6.08 -53.09
CA THR A 365 43.06 -6.25 -54.20
C THR A 365 42.38 -6.06 -55.58
N ALA A 366 41.15 -6.50 -55.70
CA ALA A 366 40.36 -6.29 -56.93
C ALA A 366 39.93 -4.82 -57.11
N LEU A 367 39.61 -4.10 -56.05
CA LEU A 367 39.20 -2.68 -56.09
C LEU A 367 40.37 -1.72 -56.43
N ASP A 368 41.55 -1.99 -55.87
CA ASP A 368 42.76 -1.20 -56.16
C ASP A 368 44.02 -2.10 -56.18
N PRO A 369 44.34 -2.65 -57.40
CA PRO A 369 45.50 -3.53 -57.53
C PRO A 369 46.88 -2.88 -57.27
N SER A 370 46.94 -1.57 -57.24
CA SER A 370 48.15 -0.82 -56.92
C SER A 370 48.46 -0.70 -55.44
N ARG A 371 47.51 -1.05 -54.61
CA ARG A 371 47.56 -0.87 -53.15
C ARG A 371 48.28 -2.03 -52.47
N PRO A 372 49.28 -1.76 -51.63
CA PRO A 372 49.84 -2.80 -50.78
C PRO A 372 48.82 -3.26 -49.75
N VAL A 373 48.50 -4.57 -49.74
CA VAL A 373 47.55 -5.14 -48.80
C VAL A 373 48.24 -6.27 -48.02
N ALA A 374 47.89 -6.36 -46.71
CA ALA A 374 48.46 -7.40 -45.84
C ALA A 374 47.38 -7.99 -44.91
N LEU A 375 47.41 -9.29 -44.71
CA LEU A 375 46.61 -10.01 -43.73
C LEU A 375 47.47 -10.43 -42.55
N THR A 376 47.16 -10.00 -41.34
CA THR A 376 48.00 -10.18 -40.15
C THR A 376 47.19 -10.61 -38.94
N GLY A 377 47.82 -10.86 -37.82
CA GLY A 377 47.18 -10.89 -36.50
C GLY A 377 46.80 -9.49 -36.01
N PRO A 378 46.04 -9.39 -34.89
CA PRO A 378 45.61 -8.13 -34.31
C PRO A 378 46.78 -7.19 -34.00
N GLY A 379 46.62 -5.88 -34.24
CA GLY A 379 47.69 -4.89 -34.06
C GLY A 379 48.84 -4.98 -35.07
N GLY A 380 48.75 -5.79 -36.15
CA GLY A 380 49.78 -6.02 -37.09
C GLY A 380 50.85 -7.05 -36.64
N LEU A 381 50.59 -7.78 -35.59
CA LEU A 381 51.53 -8.70 -34.97
C LEU A 381 51.25 -10.16 -35.38
N GLY A 382 52.21 -10.78 -35.99
CA GLY A 382 52.13 -12.21 -36.34
C GLY A 382 51.19 -12.56 -37.50
N ALA A 383 50.95 -13.85 -37.67
CA ALA A 383 50.00 -14.38 -38.67
C ALA A 383 48.55 -14.25 -38.19
N PRO A 384 47.54 -14.24 -39.14
CA PRO A 384 46.14 -14.24 -38.79
C PRO A 384 45.78 -15.42 -37.87
N GLY A 385 45.18 -15.10 -36.73
CA GLY A 385 44.78 -16.08 -35.71
C GLY A 385 43.33 -16.53 -35.85
N ALA A 386 43.03 -17.73 -35.30
CA ALA A 386 41.65 -18.22 -35.25
C ALA A 386 40.76 -17.26 -34.45
N ALA A 387 39.56 -16.96 -34.98
CA ALA A 387 38.62 -16.01 -34.37
C ALA A 387 37.18 -16.51 -34.55
N ALA A 388 36.84 -17.54 -33.78
CA ALA A 388 35.51 -18.16 -33.82
C ALA A 388 34.48 -17.33 -33.05
N VAL A 389 33.40 -16.96 -33.71
CA VAL A 389 32.31 -16.16 -33.20
C VAL A 389 30.95 -16.80 -33.56
N LEU A 390 29.90 -16.43 -32.83
CA LEU A 390 28.52 -16.64 -33.26
C LEU A 390 28.10 -15.38 -34.02
N GLY A 391 27.88 -15.48 -35.34
CA GLY A 391 27.57 -14.30 -36.17
C GLY A 391 26.69 -14.59 -37.34
N ASP A 392 25.98 -13.55 -37.81
CA ASP A 392 25.30 -13.52 -39.08
C ASP A 392 26.32 -13.09 -40.15
N GLU A 393 26.75 -14.06 -40.96
CA GLU A 393 27.83 -13.89 -41.94
C GLU A 393 27.53 -12.75 -42.90
N ALA A 394 26.27 -12.64 -43.40
CA ALA A 394 25.90 -11.60 -44.34
C ALA A 394 26.03 -10.20 -43.74
N ARG A 395 25.67 -10.03 -42.48
CA ARG A 395 25.75 -8.76 -41.75
C ARG A 395 27.20 -8.41 -41.40
N LEU A 396 27.97 -9.37 -40.92
CA LEU A 396 29.40 -9.15 -40.63
C LEU A 396 30.21 -8.91 -41.89
N ARG A 397 29.88 -9.54 -43.02
CA ARG A 397 30.45 -9.24 -44.33
C ARG A 397 30.17 -7.78 -44.74
N GLN A 398 28.94 -7.29 -44.50
CA GLN A 398 28.60 -5.89 -44.77
C GLN A 398 29.39 -4.92 -43.89
N VAL A 399 29.66 -5.28 -42.61
CA VAL A 399 30.57 -4.51 -41.73
C VAL A 399 31.94 -4.39 -42.37
N VAL A 400 32.54 -5.50 -42.76
CA VAL A 400 33.90 -5.52 -43.34
C VAL A 400 33.93 -4.74 -44.66
N THR A 401 32.93 -4.93 -45.52
CA THR A 401 32.82 -4.19 -46.79
C THR A 401 32.75 -2.68 -46.59
N ASN A 402 32.00 -2.22 -45.57
CA ASN A 402 31.93 -0.79 -45.21
C ASN A 402 33.28 -0.25 -44.73
N LEU A 403 34.04 -1.02 -43.93
CA LEU A 403 35.34 -0.61 -43.42
C LEU A 403 36.39 -0.55 -44.56
N VAL A 404 36.43 -1.59 -45.39
CA VAL A 404 37.31 -1.66 -46.60
C VAL A 404 36.98 -0.54 -47.59
N GLY A 405 35.69 -0.34 -47.87
CA GLY A 405 35.25 0.74 -48.76
C GLY A 405 35.68 2.13 -48.24
N ASN A 406 35.65 2.36 -46.95
CA ASN A 406 36.15 3.58 -46.34
C ASN A 406 37.67 3.72 -46.49
N ALA A 407 38.45 2.66 -46.27
CA ALA A 407 39.91 2.68 -46.42
C ALA A 407 40.30 3.02 -47.88
N VAL A 408 39.62 2.45 -48.88
CA VAL A 408 39.87 2.78 -50.29
C VAL A 408 39.50 4.21 -50.65
N LYS A 409 38.35 4.67 -50.15
CA LYS A 409 37.77 5.94 -50.57
C LYS A 409 38.44 7.16 -49.91
N TYR A 410 38.85 7.06 -48.65
CA TYR A 410 39.39 8.20 -47.88
C TYR A 410 40.91 8.22 -47.82
N THR A 411 41.59 7.30 -48.54
CA THR A 411 43.04 7.34 -48.63
C THR A 411 43.48 7.48 -50.09
N PRO A 412 44.61 8.13 -50.38
CA PRO A 412 45.13 8.22 -51.74
C PRO A 412 45.37 6.84 -52.41
N PRO A 413 45.28 6.71 -53.74
CA PRO A 413 45.65 5.48 -54.44
C PRO A 413 47.06 4.98 -54.02
N GLY A 414 47.24 3.68 -53.91
CA GLY A 414 48.53 3.10 -53.47
C GLY A 414 48.84 3.16 -52.00
N THR A 415 47.95 3.74 -51.15
CA THR A 415 48.12 3.74 -49.69
C THR A 415 47.97 2.32 -49.14
N ALA A 416 48.90 1.91 -48.27
CA ALA A 416 48.87 0.57 -47.67
C ALA A 416 47.63 0.37 -46.77
N VAL A 417 46.99 -0.78 -46.85
CA VAL A 417 45.88 -1.21 -46.01
C VAL A 417 46.18 -2.58 -45.40
N ARG A 418 45.93 -2.73 -44.15
CA ARG A 418 46.15 -3.97 -43.39
C ARG A 418 44.85 -4.46 -42.80
N ILE A 419 44.58 -5.76 -42.95
CA ILE A 419 43.45 -6.40 -42.27
C ILE A 419 44.04 -7.28 -41.18
N GLY A 420 43.62 -7.09 -39.93
CA GLY A 420 44.05 -7.86 -38.77
C GLY A 420 42.94 -8.76 -38.25
N VAL A 421 43.20 -10.02 -37.95
CA VAL A 421 42.20 -10.91 -37.38
C VAL A 421 42.82 -11.88 -36.37
N GLY A 422 42.10 -12.10 -35.26
CA GLY A 422 42.51 -13.06 -34.25
C GLY A 422 41.74 -12.94 -32.91
N ALA A 423 42.08 -13.86 -32.01
CA ALA A 423 41.51 -13.83 -30.68
C ALA A 423 42.34 -12.91 -29.77
N VAL A 424 41.66 -12.16 -28.93
CA VAL A 424 42.21 -11.30 -27.86
C VAL A 424 41.61 -11.71 -26.49
N ALA A 425 42.06 -11.11 -25.41
CA ALA A 425 41.56 -11.46 -24.06
C ALA A 425 40.03 -11.34 -23.96
N ASP A 426 39.46 -10.26 -24.51
CA ASP A 426 38.06 -9.92 -24.36
C ASP A 426 37.16 -10.44 -25.49
N GLY A 427 37.68 -11.24 -26.45
CA GLY A 427 36.84 -11.70 -27.56
C GLY A 427 37.64 -12.07 -28.81
N CYS A 428 37.02 -11.87 -29.97
CA CYS A 428 37.60 -11.96 -31.29
C CYS A 428 37.62 -10.62 -31.96
N VAL A 429 38.71 -10.26 -32.62
CA VAL A 429 38.93 -8.98 -33.26
C VAL A 429 39.07 -9.15 -34.77
N LEU A 430 38.40 -8.29 -35.56
CA LEU A 430 38.69 -7.98 -36.93
C LEU A 430 38.99 -6.49 -37.06
N GLU A 431 40.13 -6.11 -37.58
CA GLU A 431 40.51 -4.72 -37.76
C GLU A 431 40.88 -4.41 -39.22
N VAL A 432 40.55 -3.18 -39.64
CA VAL A 432 40.99 -2.61 -40.92
C VAL A 432 41.80 -1.35 -40.60
N ALA A 433 43.06 -1.36 -40.97
CA ALA A 433 44.00 -0.26 -40.73
C ALA A 433 44.49 0.33 -42.07
N ASP A 434 44.40 1.62 -42.19
CA ASP A 434 44.96 2.37 -43.31
C ASP A 434 46.01 3.38 -42.85
N SER A 435 46.92 3.74 -43.78
CA SER A 435 47.96 4.76 -43.56
C SER A 435 47.59 6.09 -44.24
N GLY A 436 46.29 6.47 -44.11
CA GLY A 436 45.76 7.68 -44.68
C GLY A 436 45.99 8.92 -43.85
N PRO A 437 45.24 10.02 -44.10
CA PRO A 437 45.41 11.30 -43.40
C PRO A 437 45.02 11.28 -41.93
N GLY A 438 44.30 10.22 -41.49
CA GLY A 438 43.77 10.15 -40.14
C GLY A 438 42.69 11.18 -39.86
N LEU A 439 42.21 11.23 -38.62
CA LEU A 439 41.14 12.12 -38.16
C LEU A 439 41.53 12.86 -36.86
N THR A 440 40.95 14.04 -36.65
CA THR A 440 41.04 14.73 -35.38
C THR A 440 40.14 14.04 -34.35
N GLN A 441 40.35 14.31 -33.06
CA GLN A 441 39.51 13.71 -31.98
C GLN A 441 38.02 14.07 -32.15
N ASP A 442 37.70 15.31 -32.44
CA ASP A 442 36.30 15.76 -32.67
C ASP A 442 35.65 15.03 -33.87
N GLN A 443 36.44 14.68 -34.91
CA GLN A 443 35.96 13.92 -36.06
C GLN A 443 35.78 12.44 -35.66
N ALA A 444 36.71 11.86 -34.93
CA ALA A 444 36.68 10.46 -34.48
C ALA A 444 35.46 10.19 -33.56
N ASP A 445 35.12 11.14 -32.68
CA ASP A 445 33.95 11.01 -31.80
C ASP A 445 32.62 10.99 -32.57
N ARG A 446 32.57 11.61 -33.74
CA ARG A 446 31.37 11.77 -34.56
C ARG A 446 31.28 10.82 -35.76
N VAL A 447 32.37 10.14 -36.12
CA VAL A 447 32.45 9.39 -37.40
C VAL A 447 31.44 8.23 -37.50
N PHE A 448 30.89 7.77 -36.35
CA PHE A 448 29.85 6.74 -36.28
C PHE A 448 28.41 7.32 -36.27
N GLU A 449 28.29 8.67 -36.23
CA GLU A 449 26.98 9.30 -36.37
C GLU A 449 26.43 9.12 -37.80
N ARG A 450 25.10 8.98 -37.91
CA ARG A 450 24.42 8.88 -39.22
C ARG A 450 24.60 10.15 -39.99
N PHE A 451 24.89 10.05 -41.28
CA PHE A 451 25.11 11.14 -42.25
C PHE A 451 26.31 12.04 -41.94
N TYR A 452 27.15 11.67 -40.95
CA TYR A 452 28.35 12.44 -40.67
C TYR A 452 29.43 12.28 -41.72
N ARG A 453 30.03 13.40 -42.14
CA ARG A 453 31.10 13.45 -43.16
C ARG A 453 32.10 14.54 -42.76
N VAL A 454 33.39 14.22 -42.86
CA VAL A 454 34.49 15.14 -42.51
C VAL A 454 34.58 16.31 -43.49
N ASP A 455 34.40 16.06 -44.81
CA ASP A 455 34.45 17.09 -45.87
C ASP A 455 33.23 16.98 -46.78
N VAL A 456 32.30 17.94 -46.65
CA VAL A 456 31.09 18.02 -47.47
C VAL A 456 31.39 18.48 -48.93
N SER A 457 32.47 19.23 -49.16
CA SER A 457 32.78 19.87 -50.46
C SER A 457 33.57 18.96 -51.45
N ARG A 458 34.59 18.26 -50.99
CA ARG A 458 35.41 17.36 -51.82
C ARG A 458 34.68 16.09 -52.23
N SER A 459 33.90 15.54 -51.36
CA SER A 459 33.25 14.25 -51.58
C SER A 459 32.02 14.30 -52.53
N ARG A 460 31.51 15.48 -52.91
CA ARG A 460 30.44 15.62 -53.93
C ARG A 460 30.97 15.43 -55.36
N GLN A 461 32.25 15.71 -55.59
CA GLN A 461 32.86 15.59 -56.95
C GLN A 461 33.37 14.17 -57.23
N GLU A 462 33.66 13.35 -56.20
CA GLU A 462 34.33 12.04 -56.33
C GLU A 462 33.46 10.84 -55.94
N GLY A 463 32.10 10.97 -55.99
CA GLY A 463 31.23 9.81 -55.75
C GLY A 463 31.09 9.40 -54.27
N GLY A 464 31.15 10.38 -53.38
CA GLY A 464 31.12 10.16 -51.94
C GLY A 464 29.82 9.53 -51.42
N GLY A 465 29.90 8.50 -50.57
CA GLY A 465 28.76 7.82 -49.93
C GLY A 465 27.99 8.74 -48.97
N ALA A 466 26.81 8.30 -48.58
CA ALA A 466 25.87 9.06 -47.73
C ALA A 466 26.29 9.24 -46.27
N GLY A 467 27.43 8.72 -45.82
CA GLY A 467 27.86 8.78 -44.42
C GLY A 467 27.08 7.82 -43.51
N LEU A 468 26.52 6.74 -44.08
CA LEU A 468 25.73 5.75 -43.36
C LEU A 468 26.54 4.46 -43.07
N GLY A 469 27.57 4.14 -43.86
CA GLY A 469 28.27 2.87 -43.77
C GLY A 469 28.89 2.57 -42.40
N LEU A 470 29.52 3.56 -41.73
CA LEU A 470 30.09 3.37 -40.39
C LEU A 470 29.01 3.27 -39.31
N ALA A 471 27.90 3.98 -39.46
CA ALA A 471 26.75 3.85 -38.55
C ALA A 471 26.11 2.45 -38.67
N ILE A 472 25.99 1.92 -39.91
CA ILE A 472 25.51 0.57 -40.17
C ILE A 472 26.50 -0.47 -39.57
N ALA A 473 27.80 -0.31 -39.81
CA ALA A 473 28.81 -1.21 -39.26
C ALA A 473 28.80 -1.25 -37.76
N SER A 474 28.69 -0.07 -37.09
CA SER A 474 28.54 0.03 -35.66
C SER A 474 27.25 -0.60 -35.13
N GLY A 475 26.12 -0.43 -35.86
CA GLY A 475 24.83 -1.06 -35.52
C GLY A 475 24.93 -2.59 -35.57
N PHE A 476 25.50 -3.15 -36.62
CA PHE A 476 25.69 -4.61 -36.72
C PHE A 476 26.65 -5.16 -35.66
N ALA A 477 27.76 -4.46 -35.39
CA ALA A 477 28.67 -4.90 -34.34
C ALA A 477 27.93 -4.98 -32.97
N ARG A 478 27.13 -3.96 -32.64
CA ARG A 478 26.29 -3.96 -31.40
C ARG A 478 25.22 -5.05 -31.41
N ALA A 479 24.57 -5.28 -32.53
CA ALA A 479 23.55 -6.34 -32.65
C ALA A 479 24.15 -7.74 -32.39
N HIS A 480 25.47 -7.95 -32.66
CA HIS A 480 26.22 -9.17 -32.32
C HIS A 480 26.79 -9.16 -30.91
N GLY A 481 26.39 -8.21 -30.03
CA GLY A 481 26.94 -8.08 -28.68
C GLY A 481 28.35 -7.55 -28.60
N GLY A 482 28.87 -7.01 -29.72
CA GLY A 482 30.22 -6.49 -29.83
C GLY A 482 30.29 -4.96 -29.92
N THR A 483 31.47 -4.44 -30.28
CA THR A 483 31.73 -3.00 -30.44
C THR A 483 32.57 -2.72 -31.66
N LEU A 484 32.33 -1.56 -32.30
CA LEU A 484 33.20 -0.99 -33.32
C LEU A 484 33.90 0.25 -32.76
N THR A 485 35.21 0.26 -32.74
CA THR A 485 36.03 1.36 -32.22
C THR A 485 36.97 1.90 -33.30
N LEU A 486 37.45 3.13 -33.14
CA LEU A 486 38.40 3.79 -34.02
C LEU A 486 39.60 4.27 -33.20
N ARG A 487 40.81 3.95 -33.69
CA ARG A 487 42.06 4.59 -33.25
C ARG A 487 42.66 5.34 -34.42
N THR A 488 42.89 6.63 -34.24
CA THR A 488 43.38 7.51 -35.29
C THR A 488 44.02 8.74 -34.73
N ALA A 489 44.95 9.31 -35.45
CA ALA A 489 45.47 10.68 -35.22
C ALA A 489 45.78 11.32 -36.58
N PRO A 490 45.78 12.67 -36.67
CA PRO A 490 46.13 13.35 -37.89
C PRO A 490 47.50 12.97 -38.40
N GLY A 491 47.59 12.43 -39.64
CA GLY A 491 48.79 11.94 -40.29
C GLY A 491 49.21 10.51 -39.92
N GLU A 492 48.51 9.82 -39.02
CA GLU A 492 48.86 8.43 -38.56
C GLU A 492 47.92 7.36 -39.15
N GLY A 493 46.97 7.77 -40.02
CA GLY A 493 45.97 6.86 -40.57
C GLY A 493 44.81 6.56 -39.60
N ALA A 494 44.04 5.52 -39.92
CA ALA A 494 42.91 5.07 -39.11
C ALA A 494 42.93 3.54 -38.92
N VAL A 495 42.59 3.07 -37.76
CA VAL A 495 42.40 1.68 -37.39
C VAL A 495 40.99 1.50 -36.86
N PHE A 496 40.13 0.91 -37.67
CA PHE A 496 38.77 0.51 -37.29
C PHE A 496 38.84 -0.92 -36.74
N GLN A 497 38.35 -1.15 -35.55
CA GLN A 497 38.42 -2.42 -34.84
C GLN A 497 37.00 -2.88 -34.41
N VAL A 498 36.62 -4.03 -34.94
CA VAL A 498 35.39 -4.74 -34.53
C VAL A 498 35.77 -5.78 -33.52
N LEU A 499 35.27 -5.68 -32.32
CA LEU A 499 35.41 -6.64 -31.21
C LEU A 499 34.09 -7.39 -31.07
N LEU A 500 34.09 -8.71 -31.16
CA LEU A 500 32.95 -9.59 -30.99
C LEU A 500 33.18 -10.60 -29.85
N PRO A 501 32.12 -11.01 -29.17
CA PRO A 501 32.21 -12.09 -28.20
C PRO A 501 32.71 -13.37 -28.82
N ARG A 502 33.59 -14.13 -28.13
CA ARG A 502 34.06 -15.44 -28.60
C ARG A 502 32.90 -16.43 -28.56
N ALA A 503 32.77 -17.28 -29.58
CA ALA A 503 31.88 -18.43 -29.50
C ALA A 503 32.33 -19.29 -28.29
N ALA A 504 31.41 -19.70 -27.43
CA ALA A 504 31.71 -20.65 -26.38
C ALA A 504 32.28 -21.93 -27.05
N ALA A 505 33.44 -22.38 -26.62
CA ALA A 505 33.91 -23.66 -27.03
C ALA A 505 33.00 -24.73 -26.41
N ASP A 506 32.26 -25.47 -27.24
CA ASP A 506 31.56 -26.67 -26.81
C ASP A 506 32.60 -27.77 -26.43
#